data_6bc508ef1f56b8dd3163c03bda24a977
#
_entry.id   6bc508ef1f56b8dd3163c03bda24a977
#
_cell.length_a   1.000
_cell.length_b   1.000
_cell.length_c   1.000
_cell.angle_alpha   90.00
_cell.angle_beta   90.00
_cell.angle_gamma   90.00
#
_symmetry.space_group_name_H-M   'P 1'
#
loop_
_entity.id
_entity.type
_entity.pdbx_description
1 polymer ?
#
loop_
_entity_poly.entity_id
_entity_poly.type
_entity_poly.pdbx_seq_one_letter_code
_entity_poly.pdbx_strand_id
1 'polypeptide(L)'
;FGADLGAEKFLNIKAQFANLNPKCVVLVATVRALRHHGGAKPQEYNAPNLEKVVEGFKNLEKHIENIRKFNIEPVVAINSFVSDSEEEVRFVIDKCASLGVKAVLSEGWAKGGEGTKKLAAAVVAIVENKATPYRPLYDWKSPIKDKIEVIAKEIYGAHRVLYENKAELNLKRIDRLGFNDFAVCMAKTQKSFSDDAKLIGRPSGFTITVREIEIAAGAGFVIPILGLMMRMPGLPAIPASENMTIDNDGVISGLS
;
A
#
# COMPACT_ATOMS: atom_id res chain seq x y z
N PHE A 1 -4.55 -2.08 3.59
CA PHE A 1 -3.34 -2.51 2.89
C PHE A 1 -2.57 -1.28 2.45
N GLY A 2 -1.22 -1.33 2.48
CA GLY A 2 -0.38 -0.27 1.95
C GLY A 2 -0.57 -0.09 0.45
N ALA A 3 -0.37 1.12 -0.04
CA ALA A 3 -0.45 1.43 -1.47
C ALA A 3 0.61 0.68 -2.29
N ASP A 4 1.72 0.30 -1.67
CA ASP A 4 2.77 -0.54 -2.25
C ASP A 4 2.26 -1.93 -2.66
N LEU A 5 1.17 -2.41 -2.08
CA LEU A 5 0.53 -3.67 -2.44
C LEU A 5 -0.72 -3.44 -3.29
N GLY A 6 -1.68 -2.67 -2.79
CA GLY A 6 -2.98 -2.50 -3.43
C GLY A 6 -2.92 -1.68 -4.71
N ALA A 7 -2.35 -0.47 -4.66
CA ALA A 7 -2.27 0.41 -5.82
C ALA A 7 -1.30 -0.15 -6.88
N GLU A 8 -0.18 -0.74 -6.48
CA GLU A 8 0.75 -1.38 -7.41
C GLU A 8 0.04 -2.44 -8.26
N LYS A 9 -0.70 -3.37 -7.63
CA LYS A 9 -1.42 -4.43 -8.35
C LYS A 9 -2.57 -3.88 -9.20
N PHE A 10 -3.28 -2.88 -8.69
CA PHE A 10 -4.30 -2.21 -9.49
C PHE A 10 -3.70 -1.61 -10.77
N LEU A 11 -2.60 -0.90 -10.66
CA LEU A 11 -1.98 -0.17 -11.78
C LEU A 11 -1.21 -1.10 -12.73
N ASN A 12 -0.45 -2.07 -12.23
CA ASN A 12 0.33 -2.98 -13.08
C ASN A 12 -0.46 -4.16 -13.63
N ILE A 13 -1.55 -4.56 -12.97
CA ILE A 13 -2.34 -5.73 -13.40
C ILE A 13 -3.70 -5.28 -13.92
N LYS A 14 -4.58 -4.81 -13.01
CA LYS A 14 -5.99 -4.56 -13.36
C LYS A 14 -6.15 -3.45 -14.40
N ALA A 15 -5.46 -2.32 -14.22
CA ALA A 15 -5.61 -1.18 -15.11
C ALA A 15 -5.13 -1.51 -16.54
N GLN A 16 -4.02 -2.25 -16.67
CA GLN A 16 -3.56 -2.73 -17.97
C GLN A 16 -4.52 -3.72 -18.60
N PHE A 17 -4.92 -4.76 -17.84
CA PHE A 17 -5.81 -5.82 -18.35
C PHE A 17 -7.15 -5.27 -18.81
N ALA A 18 -7.74 -4.34 -18.05
CA ALA A 18 -9.04 -3.74 -18.33
C ALA A 18 -8.97 -2.46 -19.19
N ASN A 19 -7.77 -2.09 -19.67
CA ASN A 19 -7.55 -0.86 -20.45
C ASN A 19 -8.10 0.39 -19.74
N LEU A 20 -7.87 0.49 -18.40
CA LEU A 20 -8.28 1.64 -17.61
C LEU A 20 -7.19 2.71 -17.64
N ASN A 21 -7.62 3.96 -17.63
CA ASN A 21 -6.71 5.11 -17.55
C ASN A 21 -7.02 5.95 -16.29
N PRO A 22 -6.56 5.53 -15.10
CA PRO A 22 -6.78 6.29 -13.88
C PRO A 22 -6.09 7.64 -13.94
N LYS A 23 -6.81 8.71 -13.58
CA LYS A 23 -6.32 10.08 -13.66
C LYS A 23 -5.79 10.63 -12.34
N CYS A 24 -6.26 10.08 -11.23
CA CYS A 24 -5.88 10.50 -9.88
C CYS A 24 -5.89 9.30 -8.94
N VAL A 25 -5.06 9.34 -7.91
CA VAL A 25 -5.08 8.40 -6.79
C VAL A 25 -5.33 9.18 -5.51
N VAL A 26 -6.32 8.78 -4.73
CA VAL A 26 -6.50 9.26 -3.37
C VAL A 26 -5.71 8.36 -2.43
N LEU A 27 -4.64 8.90 -1.87
CA LEU A 27 -3.78 8.21 -0.92
C LEU A 27 -4.25 8.54 0.50
N VAL A 28 -4.91 7.58 1.15
CA VAL A 28 -5.42 7.77 2.50
C VAL A 28 -4.29 7.61 3.52
N ALA A 29 -4.11 8.62 4.36
CA ALA A 29 -3.18 8.61 5.49
C ALA A 29 -3.93 8.83 6.80
N THR A 30 -3.42 8.25 7.90
CA THR A 30 -3.87 8.56 9.26
C THR A 30 -2.67 8.97 10.11
N VAL A 31 -2.85 9.93 11.00
CA VAL A 31 -1.79 10.33 11.96
C VAL A 31 -1.36 9.13 12.81
N ARG A 32 -2.31 8.29 13.18
CA ARG A 32 -2.05 7.04 13.91
C ARG A 32 -1.07 6.11 13.16
N ALA A 33 -1.27 5.93 11.85
CA ALA A 33 -0.35 5.12 11.03
C ALA A 33 1.04 5.76 10.93
N LEU A 34 1.11 7.08 10.84
CA LEU A 34 2.39 7.80 10.85
C LEU A 34 3.11 7.64 12.19
N ARG A 35 2.41 7.76 13.33
CA ARG A 35 2.99 7.46 14.65
C ARG A 35 3.56 6.03 14.70
N HIS A 36 2.80 5.04 14.22
CA HIS A 36 3.27 3.65 14.12
C HIS A 36 4.56 3.54 13.31
N HIS A 37 4.57 4.07 12.08
CA HIS A 37 5.74 4.04 11.21
C HIS A 37 6.92 4.87 11.73
N GLY A 38 6.68 5.81 12.64
CA GLY A 38 7.70 6.52 13.40
C GLY A 38 8.18 5.80 14.66
N GLY A 39 7.72 4.56 14.90
CA GLY A 39 8.17 3.72 16.00
C GLY A 39 7.38 3.90 17.30
N ALA A 40 6.16 4.46 17.26
CA ALA A 40 5.26 4.43 18.41
C ALA A 40 4.79 2.98 18.68
N LYS A 41 4.60 2.65 19.96
CA LYS A 41 4.03 1.38 20.39
C LYS A 41 2.49 1.41 20.31
N PRO A 42 1.79 0.26 20.24
CA PRO A 42 0.32 0.23 20.14
C PRO A 42 -0.41 1.07 21.21
N GLN A 43 0.11 1.10 22.44
CA GLN A 43 -0.46 1.87 23.55
C GLN A 43 -0.33 3.40 23.34
N GLU A 44 0.61 3.83 22.51
CA GLU A 44 0.93 5.24 22.23
C GLU A 44 0.20 5.78 20.99
N TYR A 45 -0.50 4.93 20.22
CA TYR A 45 -1.09 5.35 18.94
C TYR A 45 -2.15 6.45 19.07
N ASN A 46 -2.82 6.55 20.21
CA ASN A 46 -3.85 7.53 20.46
C ASN A 46 -3.36 8.76 21.25
N ALA A 47 -2.06 8.81 21.59
CA ALA A 47 -1.45 9.96 22.24
C ALA A 47 -0.72 10.82 21.20
N PRO A 48 -0.94 12.16 21.17
CA PRO A 48 -0.21 13.06 20.28
C PRO A 48 1.31 12.94 20.47
N ASN A 49 2.03 12.81 19.34
CA ASN A 49 3.48 12.71 19.33
C ASN A 49 4.03 13.16 17.97
N LEU A 50 4.30 14.45 17.83
CA LEU A 50 4.77 15.04 16.59
C LEU A 50 6.09 14.43 16.11
N GLU A 51 7.03 14.12 17.01
CA GLU A 51 8.33 13.52 16.65
C GLU A 51 8.12 12.18 15.90
N LYS A 52 7.21 11.34 16.39
CA LYS A 52 6.85 10.08 15.73
C LYS A 52 6.18 10.31 14.38
N VAL A 53 5.34 11.34 14.26
CA VAL A 53 4.70 11.70 12.98
C VAL A 53 5.75 12.18 11.97
N VAL A 54 6.70 13.00 12.40
CA VAL A 54 7.83 13.48 11.57
C VAL A 54 8.63 12.31 11.00
N GLU A 55 9.02 11.36 11.86
CA GLU A 55 9.77 10.18 11.41
C GLU A 55 8.92 9.26 10.52
N GLY A 56 7.68 9.03 10.90
CA GLY A 56 6.76 8.17 10.14
C GLY A 56 6.31 8.76 8.80
N PHE A 57 6.42 10.09 8.63
CA PHE A 57 6.10 10.74 7.37
C PHE A 57 6.93 10.20 6.20
N LYS A 58 8.14 9.73 6.44
CA LYS A 58 8.99 9.08 5.42
C LYS A 58 8.30 7.89 4.74
N ASN A 59 7.42 7.20 5.45
CA ASN A 59 6.60 6.12 4.86
C ASN A 59 5.57 6.68 3.88
N LEU A 60 4.84 7.73 4.25
CA LEU A 60 3.88 8.41 3.37
C LEU A 60 4.58 9.02 2.14
N GLU A 61 5.73 9.65 2.34
CA GLU A 61 6.56 10.19 1.26
C GLU A 61 6.90 9.12 0.23
N LYS A 62 7.33 7.92 0.67
CA LYS A 62 7.60 6.80 -0.23
C LYS A 62 6.34 6.34 -1.00
N HIS A 63 5.17 6.34 -0.37
CA HIS A 63 3.92 6.02 -1.07
C HIS A 63 3.55 7.08 -2.12
N ILE A 64 3.78 8.37 -1.83
CA ILE A 64 3.62 9.46 -2.81
C ILE A 64 4.54 9.25 -4.02
N GLU A 65 5.82 9.01 -3.77
CA GLU A 65 6.80 8.70 -4.82
C GLU A 65 6.36 7.51 -5.67
N ASN A 66 5.88 6.44 -5.03
CA ASN A 66 5.43 5.24 -5.72
C ASN A 66 4.28 5.51 -6.69
N ILE A 67 3.28 6.30 -6.29
CA ILE A 67 2.17 6.67 -7.18
C ILE A 67 2.67 7.51 -8.36
N ARG A 68 3.58 8.46 -8.13
CA ARG A 68 4.16 9.29 -9.18
C ARG A 68 4.95 8.51 -10.23
N LYS A 69 5.53 7.34 -9.86
CA LYS A 69 6.20 6.45 -10.82
C LYS A 69 5.26 5.93 -11.92
N PHE A 70 3.97 5.86 -11.64
CA PHE A 70 2.94 5.51 -12.62
C PHE A 70 2.44 6.72 -13.45
N ASN A 71 3.10 7.86 -13.34
CA ASN A 71 2.67 9.12 -13.97
C ASN A 71 1.28 9.57 -13.50
N ILE A 72 0.94 9.34 -12.23
CA ILE A 72 -0.31 9.76 -11.60
C ILE A 72 0.01 10.71 -10.45
N GLU A 73 -0.70 11.83 -10.39
CA GLU A 73 -0.58 12.75 -9.26
C GLU A 73 -1.52 12.30 -8.12
N PRO A 74 -1.01 12.04 -6.91
CA PRO A 74 -1.84 11.70 -5.78
C PRO A 74 -2.44 12.93 -5.10
N VAL A 75 -3.62 12.73 -4.48
CA VAL A 75 -4.15 13.59 -3.41
C VAL A 75 -4.03 12.83 -2.11
N VAL A 76 -3.46 13.43 -1.08
CA VAL A 76 -3.41 12.82 0.26
C VAL A 76 -4.67 13.19 1.02
N ALA A 77 -5.46 12.20 1.41
CA ALA A 77 -6.60 12.35 2.30
C ALA A 77 -6.18 11.98 3.73
N ILE A 78 -6.08 12.97 4.61
CA ILE A 78 -5.81 12.74 6.03
C ILE A 78 -7.13 12.32 6.68
N ASN A 79 -7.31 11.01 6.92
CA ASN A 79 -8.47 10.50 7.63
C ASN A 79 -8.28 10.78 9.13
N SER A 80 -9.01 11.78 9.62
CA SER A 80 -8.81 12.35 10.95
C SER A 80 -9.58 11.59 12.03
N PHE A 81 -8.95 11.45 13.18
CA PHE A 81 -9.52 10.89 14.39
C PHE A 81 -9.48 11.92 15.53
N VAL A 82 -10.33 11.74 16.54
CA VAL A 82 -10.43 12.63 17.72
C VAL A 82 -9.09 12.73 18.48
N SER A 83 -8.25 11.72 18.39
CA SER A 83 -6.92 11.67 19.03
C SER A 83 -5.83 12.42 18.27
N ASP A 84 -6.11 12.95 17.09
CA ASP A 84 -5.12 13.64 16.27
C ASP A 84 -5.01 15.11 16.72
N SER A 85 -3.79 15.60 16.95
CA SER A 85 -3.57 17.01 17.27
C SER A 85 -3.57 17.86 16.01
N GLU A 86 -3.97 19.13 16.15
CA GLU A 86 -3.93 20.10 15.04
C GLU A 86 -2.49 20.29 14.51
N GLU A 87 -1.51 20.25 15.40
CA GLU A 87 -0.10 20.40 15.04
C GLU A 87 0.39 19.26 14.14
N GLU A 88 0.05 18.02 14.47
CA GLU A 88 0.40 16.84 13.66
C GLU A 88 -0.27 16.87 12.28
N VAL A 89 -1.55 17.21 12.24
CA VAL A 89 -2.30 17.36 10.98
C VAL A 89 -1.69 18.45 10.12
N ARG A 90 -1.39 19.62 10.71
CA ARG A 90 -0.75 20.74 10.01
C ARG A 90 0.61 20.34 9.46
N PHE A 91 1.44 19.67 10.26
CA PHE A 91 2.73 19.16 9.82
C PHE A 91 2.59 18.28 8.56
N VAL A 92 1.64 17.34 8.53
CA VAL A 92 1.42 16.46 7.38
C VAL A 92 1.00 17.27 6.13
N ILE A 93 0.10 18.25 6.29
CA ILE A 93 -0.34 19.12 5.20
C ILE A 93 0.84 19.91 4.64
N ASP A 94 1.63 20.56 5.50
CA ASP A 94 2.76 21.41 5.11
C ASP A 94 3.86 20.58 4.42
N LYS A 95 4.12 19.38 4.92
CA LYS A 95 5.09 18.46 4.30
C LYS A 95 4.62 17.96 2.94
N CYS A 96 3.35 17.59 2.78
CA CYS A 96 2.81 17.26 1.47
C CYS A 96 2.90 18.44 0.50
N ALA A 97 2.59 19.65 0.96
CA ALA A 97 2.72 20.87 0.15
C ALA A 97 4.18 21.12 -0.30
N SER A 98 5.17 20.88 0.57
CA SER A 98 6.59 20.99 0.20
C SER A 98 7.03 19.97 -0.86
N LEU A 99 6.31 18.85 -0.99
CA LEU A 99 6.49 17.86 -2.06
C LEU A 99 5.65 18.17 -3.31
N GLY A 100 4.93 19.30 -3.33
CA GLY A 100 4.01 19.65 -4.41
C GLY A 100 2.76 18.77 -4.46
N VAL A 101 2.36 18.15 -3.36
CA VAL A 101 1.18 17.27 -3.27
C VAL A 101 0.08 17.92 -2.45
N LYS A 102 -1.14 17.91 -2.98
CA LYS A 102 -2.29 18.38 -2.23
C LYS A 102 -2.66 17.38 -1.14
N ALA A 103 -2.64 17.83 0.12
CA ALA A 103 -3.21 17.09 1.25
C ALA A 103 -4.43 17.83 1.80
N VAL A 104 -5.46 17.07 2.16
CA VAL A 104 -6.71 17.62 2.73
C VAL A 104 -7.18 16.75 3.88
N LEU A 105 -7.74 17.40 4.90
CA LEU A 105 -8.42 16.71 5.98
C LEU A 105 -9.72 16.08 5.46
N SER A 106 -9.94 14.82 5.83
CA SER A 106 -11.16 14.07 5.50
C SER A 106 -11.84 13.67 6.82
N GLU A 107 -13.03 14.20 7.03
CA GLU A 107 -13.86 13.96 8.22
C GLU A 107 -15.14 13.18 7.86
N GLY A 108 -15.06 12.33 6.83
CA GLY A 108 -16.21 11.65 6.26
C GLY A 108 -16.97 10.78 7.26
N TRP A 109 -16.29 10.15 8.21
CA TRP A 109 -16.94 9.32 9.22
C TRP A 109 -17.76 10.16 10.23
N ALA A 110 -17.29 11.37 10.58
CA ALA A 110 -17.96 12.24 11.54
C ALA A 110 -19.05 13.12 10.90
N LYS A 111 -18.83 13.57 9.65
CA LYS A 111 -19.64 14.60 8.97
C LYS A 111 -20.25 14.09 7.64
N GLY A 112 -20.13 12.80 7.33
CA GLY A 112 -20.61 12.24 6.08
C GLY A 112 -20.03 12.96 4.85
N GLY A 113 -20.85 13.18 3.82
CA GLY A 113 -20.46 13.84 2.57
C GLY A 113 -19.91 15.26 2.75
N GLU A 114 -20.42 16.01 3.72
CA GLU A 114 -19.91 17.35 4.03
C GLU A 114 -18.42 17.32 4.42
N GLY A 115 -18.00 16.33 5.21
CA GLY A 115 -16.62 16.15 5.65
C GLY A 115 -15.65 15.78 4.53
N THR A 116 -16.14 15.41 3.34
CA THR A 116 -15.32 14.99 2.18
C THR A 116 -15.35 15.98 1.02
N LYS A 117 -16.10 17.07 1.09
CA LYS A 117 -16.21 18.07 0.00
C LYS A 117 -14.86 18.63 -0.45
N LYS A 118 -13.96 18.93 0.49
CA LYS A 118 -12.62 19.45 0.16
C LYS A 118 -11.78 18.42 -0.59
N LEU A 119 -11.91 17.15 -0.23
CA LEU A 119 -11.24 16.05 -0.92
C LEU A 119 -11.81 15.91 -2.35
N ALA A 120 -13.12 15.93 -2.51
CA ALA A 120 -13.77 15.85 -3.81
C ALA A 120 -13.29 17.00 -4.74
N ALA A 121 -13.28 18.24 -4.24
CA ALA A 121 -12.78 19.39 -5.00
C ALA A 121 -11.31 19.24 -5.43
N ALA A 122 -10.46 18.72 -4.55
CA ALA A 122 -9.05 18.47 -4.87
C ALA A 122 -8.88 17.40 -5.97
N VAL A 123 -9.68 16.33 -5.93
CA VAL A 123 -9.70 15.28 -6.96
C VAL A 123 -10.18 15.84 -8.29
N VAL A 124 -11.28 16.60 -8.31
CA VAL A 124 -11.84 17.22 -9.53
C VAL A 124 -10.78 18.10 -10.19
N ALA A 125 -10.11 18.97 -9.42
CA ALA A 125 -9.07 19.84 -9.94
C ALA A 125 -7.93 19.10 -10.65
N ILE A 126 -7.53 17.92 -10.14
CA ILE A 126 -6.51 17.08 -10.81
C ILE A 126 -7.08 16.42 -12.05
N VAL A 127 -8.27 15.83 -11.96
CA VAL A 127 -8.88 15.07 -13.06
C VAL A 127 -9.15 15.95 -14.27
N GLU A 128 -9.58 17.20 -14.06
CA GLU A 128 -9.84 18.16 -15.13
C GLU A 128 -8.56 18.65 -15.83
N ASN A 129 -7.44 18.74 -15.10
CA ASN A 129 -6.17 19.23 -15.61
C ASN A 129 -5.22 18.12 -16.07
N LYS A 130 -5.56 16.84 -15.89
CA LYS A 130 -4.70 15.72 -16.25
C LYS A 130 -4.61 15.52 -17.75
N ALA A 131 -3.48 15.90 -18.31
CA ALA A 131 -3.20 15.79 -19.74
C ALA A 131 -2.57 14.46 -20.17
N THR A 132 -1.77 13.83 -19.30
CA THR A 132 -0.99 12.64 -19.66
C THR A 132 -1.58 11.37 -19.05
N PRO A 133 -1.62 10.25 -19.80
CA PRO A 133 -2.12 8.99 -19.29
C PRO A 133 -1.19 8.41 -18.22
N TYR A 134 -1.72 7.50 -17.39
CA TYR A 134 -0.88 6.71 -16.49
C TYR A 134 0.04 5.80 -17.32
N ARG A 135 1.12 5.33 -16.69
CA ARG A 135 2.08 4.42 -17.30
C ARG A 135 2.38 3.28 -16.30
N PRO A 136 2.24 2.01 -16.72
CA PRO A 136 2.65 0.88 -15.88
C PRO A 136 4.17 0.87 -15.69
N LEU A 137 4.64 0.19 -14.65
CA LEU A 137 6.08 0.13 -14.32
C LEU A 137 6.86 -0.80 -15.26
N TYR A 138 6.20 -1.78 -15.83
CA TYR A 138 6.82 -2.77 -16.71
C TYR A 138 5.89 -3.16 -17.86
N ASP A 139 6.50 -3.63 -18.95
CA ASP A 139 5.77 -4.30 -20.03
C ASP A 139 5.53 -5.77 -19.64
N TRP A 140 4.32 -6.28 -19.86
CA TRP A 140 4.00 -7.68 -19.60
C TRP A 140 4.85 -8.66 -20.42
N LYS A 141 5.39 -8.24 -21.56
CA LYS A 141 6.32 -9.05 -22.38
C LYS A 141 7.71 -9.19 -21.77
N SER A 142 8.05 -8.40 -20.76
CA SER A 142 9.33 -8.53 -20.07
C SER A 142 9.42 -9.88 -19.32
N PRO A 143 10.62 -10.45 -19.11
CA PRO A 143 10.80 -11.64 -18.29
C PRO A 143 10.22 -11.49 -16.88
N ILE A 144 9.69 -12.56 -16.31
CA ILE A 144 9.09 -12.53 -14.95
C ILE A 144 10.09 -12.01 -13.91
N LYS A 145 11.36 -12.41 -14.03
CA LYS A 145 12.42 -11.98 -13.11
C LYS A 145 12.60 -10.46 -13.12
N ASP A 146 12.59 -9.85 -14.29
CA ASP A 146 12.76 -8.40 -14.46
C ASP A 146 11.56 -7.64 -13.87
N LYS A 147 10.33 -8.14 -14.06
CA LYS A 147 9.11 -7.58 -13.45
C LYS A 147 9.19 -7.61 -11.91
N ILE A 148 9.62 -8.74 -11.33
CA ILE A 148 9.82 -8.88 -9.89
C ILE A 148 10.85 -7.86 -9.39
N GLU A 149 11.99 -7.72 -10.09
CA GLU A 149 13.04 -6.79 -9.70
C GLU A 149 12.60 -5.33 -9.79
N VAL A 150 11.87 -4.95 -10.83
CA VAL A 150 11.31 -3.60 -10.98
C VAL A 150 10.38 -3.28 -9.81
N ILE A 151 9.43 -4.18 -9.47
CA ILE A 151 8.53 -3.95 -8.34
C ILE A 151 9.33 -3.82 -7.03
N ALA A 152 10.26 -4.75 -6.77
CA ALA A 152 11.04 -4.76 -5.55
C ALA A 152 11.90 -3.51 -5.38
N LYS A 153 12.58 -3.08 -6.43
CA LYS A 153 13.46 -1.91 -6.40
C LYS A 153 12.68 -0.59 -6.42
N GLU A 154 11.75 -0.45 -7.34
CA GLU A 154 11.05 0.82 -7.57
C GLU A 154 9.97 1.09 -6.51
N ILE A 155 9.14 0.08 -6.19
CA ILE A 155 8.02 0.26 -5.25
C ILE A 155 8.46 0.03 -3.81
N TYR A 156 9.16 -1.07 -3.53
CA TYR A 156 9.54 -1.38 -2.17
C TYR A 156 10.81 -0.67 -1.72
N GLY A 157 11.72 -0.30 -2.64
CA GLY A 157 12.99 0.32 -2.34
C GLY A 157 14.06 -0.69 -1.90
N ALA A 158 13.92 -1.95 -2.30
CA ALA A 158 14.90 -2.99 -2.03
C ALA A 158 16.22 -2.72 -2.75
N HIS A 159 17.34 -3.02 -2.08
CA HIS A 159 18.66 -2.95 -2.71
C HIS A 159 18.85 -4.08 -3.73
N ARG A 160 18.38 -5.28 -3.42
CA ARG A 160 18.48 -6.47 -4.28
C ARG A 160 17.35 -7.45 -4.04
N VAL A 161 17.22 -8.41 -4.99
CA VAL A 161 16.31 -9.55 -4.88
C VAL A 161 17.13 -10.83 -4.88
N LEU A 162 16.84 -11.73 -3.94
CA LEU A 162 17.39 -13.09 -3.90
C LEU A 162 16.28 -14.08 -4.26
N TYR A 163 16.67 -15.15 -4.93
CA TYR A 163 15.76 -16.23 -5.32
C TYR A 163 16.25 -17.53 -4.67
N GLU A 164 15.40 -18.16 -3.89
CA GLU A 164 15.68 -19.51 -3.39
C GLU A 164 15.63 -20.55 -4.53
N ASN A 165 16.22 -21.71 -4.31
CA ASN A 165 16.26 -22.79 -5.32
C ASN A 165 14.87 -23.12 -5.89
N LYS A 166 13.83 -23.12 -5.05
CA LYS A 166 12.46 -23.39 -5.48
C LYS A 166 11.94 -22.30 -6.43
N ALA A 167 12.23 -21.04 -6.14
CA ALA A 167 11.86 -19.91 -7.00
C ALA A 167 12.58 -19.99 -8.36
N GLU A 168 13.87 -20.32 -8.39
CA GLU A 168 14.62 -20.50 -9.64
C GLU A 168 14.07 -21.66 -10.49
N LEU A 169 13.67 -22.77 -9.85
CA LEU A 169 12.99 -23.87 -10.55
C LEU A 169 11.62 -23.45 -11.10
N ASN A 170 10.87 -22.65 -10.34
CA ASN A 170 9.58 -22.12 -10.80
C ASN A 170 9.76 -21.17 -11.99
N LEU A 171 10.77 -20.31 -12.00
CA LEU A 171 11.09 -19.45 -13.16
C LEU A 171 11.36 -20.26 -14.43
N LYS A 172 12.19 -21.30 -14.33
CA LYS A 172 12.44 -22.22 -15.46
C LYS A 172 11.16 -22.93 -15.94
N ARG A 173 10.27 -23.28 -15.01
CA ARG A 173 8.97 -23.88 -15.35
C ARG A 173 8.06 -22.90 -16.08
N ILE A 174 7.99 -21.64 -15.60
CA ILE A 174 7.21 -20.55 -16.23
C ILE A 174 7.68 -20.33 -17.66
N ASP A 175 8.99 -20.23 -17.87
CA ASP A 175 9.60 -20.06 -19.19
C ASP A 175 9.24 -21.21 -20.14
N ARG A 176 9.41 -22.46 -19.69
CA ARG A 176 9.05 -23.65 -20.47
C ARG A 176 7.57 -23.72 -20.84
N LEU A 177 6.69 -23.19 -19.98
CA LEU A 177 5.25 -23.16 -20.21
C LEU A 177 4.80 -21.98 -21.09
N GLY A 178 5.70 -21.05 -21.42
CA GLY A 178 5.40 -19.86 -22.22
C GLY A 178 4.60 -18.79 -21.46
N PHE A 179 4.70 -18.73 -20.12
CA PHE A 179 3.96 -17.78 -19.29
C PHE A 179 4.77 -16.53 -18.91
N ASN A 180 5.77 -16.19 -19.71
CA ASN A 180 6.59 -15.00 -19.46
C ASN A 180 5.82 -13.67 -19.57
N ASP A 181 4.73 -13.64 -20.31
CA ASP A 181 3.83 -12.50 -20.49
C ASP A 181 2.79 -12.34 -19.36
N PHE A 182 2.78 -13.25 -18.37
CA PHE A 182 1.90 -13.12 -17.21
C PHE A 182 2.31 -11.94 -16.34
N ALA A 183 1.31 -11.28 -15.75
CA ALA A 183 1.54 -10.23 -14.75
C ALA A 183 2.12 -10.82 -13.47
N VAL A 184 2.79 -9.98 -12.66
CA VAL A 184 3.38 -10.37 -11.38
C VAL A 184 2.55 -9.82 -10.23
N CYS A 185 2.06 -10.71 -9.37
CA CYS A 185 1.30 -10.39 -8.17
C CYS A 185 2.14 -10.74 -6.92
N MET A 186 2.97 -9.80 -6.44
CA MET A 186 3.86 -10.02 -5.29
C MET A 186 3.06 -10.29 -4.01
N ALA A 187 3.37 -11.37 -3.29
CA ALA A 187 2.80 -11.70 -1.99
C ALA A 187 3.84 -11.51 -0.87
N LYS A 188 3.67 -10.44 -0.09
CA LYS A 188 4.51 -10.09 1.06
C LYS A 188 3.69 -9.57 2.23
N THR A 189 4.35 -9.35 3.38
CA THR A 189 3.72 -8.69 4.52
C THR A 189 3.20 -7.30 4.17
N GLN A 190 2.02 -6.96 4.68
CA GLN A 190 1.41 -5.62 4.53
C GLN A 190 1.97 -4.59 5.52
N LYS A 191 2.82 -5.00 6.46
CA LYS A 191 3.29 -4.14 7.56
C LYS A 191 4.56 -3.35 7.23
N SER A 192 5.22 -3.66 6.13
CA SER A 192 6.50 -3.05 5.73
C SER A 192 6.63 -2.97 4.22
N PHE A 193 7.47 -2.09 3.71
CA PHE A 193 7.95 -2.16 2.32
C PHE A 193 8.83 -3.40 2.08
N SER A 194 9.54 -3.86 3.12
CA SER A 194 10.33 -5.10 3.09
C SER A 194 9.45 -6.36 3.18
N ASP A 195 10.03 -7.52 3.03
CA ASP A 195 9.45 -8.83 3.37
C ASP A 195 9.59 -9.19 4.87
N ASP A 196 10.28 -8.36 5.65
CA ASP A 196 10.32 -8.41 7.12
C ASP A 196 9.33 -7.39 7.73
N ALA A 197 8.31 -7.89 8.42
CA ALA A 197 7.29 -7.07 9.08
C ALA A 197 7.82 -6.17 10.22
N LYS A 198 9.05 -6.40 10.69
CA LYS A 198 9.68 -5.59 11.76
C LYS A 198 10.33 -4.31 11.23
N LEU A 199 10.63 -4.24 9.94
CA LEU A 199 11.23 -3.08 9.30
C LEU A 199 10.15 -2.05 8.95
N ILE A 200 9.70 -1.28 9.94
CA ILE A 200 8.66 -0.24 9.77
C ILE A 200 9.23 1.05 9.15
N GLY A 201 8.35 1.99 8.83
CA GLY A 201 8.74 3.30 8.26
C GLY A 201 9.15 3.21 6.80
N ARG A 202 10.33 3.73 6.48
CA ARG A 202 10.95 3.67 5.15
C ARG A 202 12.29 2.94 5.25
N PRO A 203 12.30 1.60 5.27
CA PRO A 203 13.55 0.85 5.32
C PRO A 203 14.39 1.06 4.05
N SER A 204 15.71 0.94 4.17
CA SER A 204 16.67 1.04 3.08
C SER A 204 17.72 -0.06 3.18
N GLY A 205 18.40 -0.37 2.05
CA GLY A 205 19.48 -1.33 2.04
C GLY A 205 19.07 -2.80 2.25
N PHE A 206 17.78 -3.10 2.34
CA PHE A 206 17.27 -4.45 2.58
C PHE A 206 17.23 -5.28 1.29
N THR A 207 17.15 -6.58 1.49
CA THR A 207 17.02 -7.58 0.43
C THR A 207 15.64 -8.20 0.48
N ILE A 208 14.97 -8.34 -0.66
CA ILE A 208 13.75 -9.13 -0.82
C ILE A 208 14.15 -10.56 -1.16
N THR A 209 13.55 -11.54 -0.49
CA THR A 209 13.79 -12.96 -0.77
C THR A 209 12.53 -13.61 -1.35
N VAL A 210 12.64 -14.06 -2.61
CA VAL A 210 11.59 -14.84 -3.28
C VAL A 210 11.80 -16.32 -2.96
N ARG A 211 10.91 -16.90 -2.15
CA ARG A 211 11.01 -18.32 -1.76
C ARG A 211 10.54 -19.27 -2.86
N GLU A 212 9.42 -18.91 -3.45
CA GLU A 212 8.78 -19.69 -4.52
C GLU A 212 7.91 -18.80 -5.37
N ILE A 213 7.50 -19.28 -6.55
CA ILE A 213 6.60 -18.58 -7.45
C ILE A 213 5.48 -19.54 -7.85
N GLU A 214 4.26 -19.19 -7.54
CA GLU A 214 3.09 -19.96 -7.95
C GLU A 214 2.52 -19.43 -9.26
N ILE A 215 1.89 -20.31 -10.01
CA ILE A 215 1.28 -19.99 -11.30
C ILE A 215 -0.23 -20.03 -11.16
N ALA A 216 -0.88 -18.89 -11.32
CA ALA A 216 -2.34 -18.77 -11.39
C ALA A 216 -2.77 -18.65 -12.86
N ALA A 217 -2.62 -19.75 -13.61
CA ALA A 217 -2.80 -19.75 -15.06
C ALA A 217 -4.19 -19.30 -15.52
N GLY A 218 -5.24 -19.70 -14.81
CA GLY A 218 -6.61 -19.27 -15.12
C GLY A 218 -6.87 -17.78 -14.90
N ALA A 219 -6.03 -17.11 -14.08
CA ALA A 219 -6.14 -15.68 -13.82
C ALA A 219 -5.08 -14.85 -14.59
N GLY A 220 -4.15 -15.49 -15.28
CA GLY A 220 -3.14 -14.83 -16.11
C GLY A 220 -2.04 -14.11 -15.33
N PHE A 221 -1.68 -14.57 -14.12
CA PHE A 221 -0.58 -14.01 -13.36
C PHE A 221 0.21 -15.05 -12.57
N VAL A 222 1.41 -14.67 -12.17
CA VAL A 222 2.27 -15.44 -11.27
C VAL A 222 2.36 -14.76 -9.90
N ILE A 223 2.56 -15.56 -8.84
CA ILE A 223 2.55 -15.09 -7.47
C ILE A 223 3.90 -15.40 -6.81
N PRO A 224 4.87 -14.48 -6.83
CA PRO A 224 6.08 -14.60 -6.02
C PRO A 224 5.74 -14.50 -4.54
N ILE A 225 6.12 -15.50 -3.76
CA ILE A 225 5.93 -15.57 -2.31
C ILE A 225 7.21 -15.09 -1.63
N LEU A 226 7.10 -14.02 -0.84
CA LEU A 226 8.23 -13.34 -0.21
C LEU A 226 8.28 -13.61 1.29
N GLY A 227 9.47 -13.82 1.82
CA GLY A 227 9.70 -13.99 3.25
C GLY A 227 8.82 -15.09 3.87
N LEU A 228 8.32 -14.87 5.07
CA LEU A 228 7.46 -15.81 5.82
C LEU A 228 5.95 -15.64 5.54
N MET A 229 5.57 -15.09 4.40
CA MET A 229 4.16 -14.86 4.07
C MET A 229 3.38 -16.17 3.99
N MET A 230 2.26 -16.25 4.73
CA MET A 230 1.25 -17.29 4.56
C MET A 230 0.15 -16.78 3.63
N ARG A 231 -0.25 -17.59 2.66
CA ARG A 231 -1.25 -17.19 1.64
C ARG A 231 -2.64 -16.98 2.21
N MET A 232 -3.03 -17.79 3.17
CA MET A 232 -4.31 -17.69 3.83
C MET A 232 -4.12 -18.08 5.31
N PRO A 233 -4.18 -17.12 6.25
CA PRO A 233 -4.22 -17.47 7.66
C PRO A 233 -5.47 -18.32 7.91
N GLY A 234 -5.32 -19.41 8.66
CA GLY A 234 -6.45 -20.25 9.07
C GLY A 234 -7.45 -19.41 9.87
N LEU A 235 -8.72 -19.59 9.60
CA LEU A 235 -9.76 -19.06 10.47
C LEU A 235 -9.78 -19.88 11.77
N PRO A 236 -10.05 -19.27 12.93
CA PRO A 236 -10.20 -20.01 14.16
C PRO A 236 -11.40 -20.97 14.07
N ALA A 237 -11.30 -22.11 14.74
CA ALA A 237 -12.39 -23.10 14.77
C ALA A 237 -13.69 -22.52 15.37
N ILE A 238 -13.55 -21.58 16.31
CA ILE A 238 -14.65 -20.80 16.88
C ILE A 238 -14.54 -19.38 16.33
N PRO A 239 -15.50 -18.91 15.53
CA PRO A 239 -15.49 -17.56 15.01
C PRO A 239 -15.52 -16.51 16.12
N ALA A 240 -14.80 -15.39 15.96
CA ALA A 240 -14.82 -14.29 16.94
C ALA A 240 -16.23 -13.72 17.14
N SER A 241 -17.09 -13.82 16.13
CA SER A 241 -18.50 -13.39 16.19
C SER A 241 -19.35 -14.12 17.25
N GLU A 242 -18.96 -15.32 17.67
CA GLU A 242 -19.67 -16.04 18.74
C GLU A 242 -19.49 -15.39 20.12
N ASN A 243 -18.43 -14.60 20.29
CA ASN A 243 -18.16 -13.85 21.51
C ASN A 243 -18.66 -12.39 21.45
N MET A 244 -19.15 -11.95 20.28
CA MET A 244 -19.66 -10.59 20.12
C MET A 244 -21.09 -10.51 20.61
N THR A 245 -21.35 -9.54 21.49
CA THR A 245 -22.69 -9.26 22.02
C THR A 245 -22.97 -7.76 21.93
N ILE A 246 -24.25 -7.43 21.83
CA ILE A 246 -24.77 -6.07 21.98
C ILE A 246 -25.83 -6.10 23.09
N ASP A 247 -25.72 -5.20 24.04
CA ASP A 247 -26.72 -5.09 25.11
C ASP A 247 -27.89 -4.17 24.72
N ASN A 248 -28.87 -4.02 25.62
CA ASN A 248 -30.06 -3.21 25.36
C ASN A 248 -29.76 -1.69 25.23
N ASP A 249 -28.63 -1.25 25.74
CA ASP A 249 -28.15 0.14 25.64
C ASP A 249 -27.29 0.37 24.38
N GLY A 250 -27.11 -0.66 23.53
CA GLY A 250 -26.35 -0.60 22.29
C GLY A 250 -24.84 -0.73 22.47
N VAL A 251 -24.36 -1.14 23.66
CA VAL A 251 -22.93 -1.33 23.91
C VAL A 251 -22.49 -2.67 23.33
N ILE A 252 -21.49 -2.63 22.48
CA ILE A 252 -20.91 -3.81 21.83
C ILE A 252 -19.72 -4.31 22.66
N SER A 253 -19.67 -5.61 22.94
CA SER A 253 -18.56 -6.29 23.61
C SER A 253 -18.05 -7.47 22.80
N GLY A 254 -16.85 -7.98 23.13
CA GLY A 254 -16.24 -9.12 22.44
C GLY A 254 -15.63 -8.82 21.06
N LEU A 255 -15.27 -7.57 20.79
CA LEU A 255 -14.67 -7.16 19.50
C LEU A 255 -13.19 -7.49 19.35
N SER A 256 -12.50 -8.01 20.35
CA SER A 256 -11.06 -8.31 20.35
C SER A 256 -10.77 -9.68 20.92
#